data_72b12923097d56ba6f4acfddd88022a1
#
_entry.id   72b12923097d56ba6f4acfddd88022a1
#
_cell.length_a   1.000
_cell.length_b   1.000
_cell.length_c   1.000
_cell.angle_alpha   90.00
_cell.angle_beta   90.00
_cell.angle_gamma   90.00
#
_symmetry.space_group_name_H-M   'P 1'
#
loop_
_entity.id
_entity.type
_entity.pdbx_description
1 polymer ?
#
loop_
_entity_poly.entity_id
_entity_poly.type
_entity_poly.pdbx_seq_one_letter_code
_entity_poly.pdbx_strand_id
1 'polypeptide(L)'
;MATTTPTESPTIQHTFAMKRGTFVTVGALVILLTQLVVRGFLGRRGYFSLDDFVFYTKASHTHLWNHDFLMTPYNGHLMPGAFAWVWISTKLAPLSFTAVLWTMLILQLVIGVLMWQLLRVMFGNRPAILVPLALFAFSTITLPASWWWAAAINQQPQQIAML
;
A
#
# COMPACT_ATOMS: atom_id res chain seq x y z
N MET A 1 20.87 26.93 -49.45
CA MET A 1 19.61 27.27 -48.74
C MET A 1 19.68 26.67 -47.36
N ALA A 2 20.03 27.44 -46.32
CA ALA A 2 20.19 26.93 -44.95
C ALA A 2 18.84 27.07 -44.24
N THR A 3 18.24 25.96 -43.89
CA THR A 3 17.02 25.87 -43.08
C THR A 3 17.38 26.15 -41.62
N THR A 4 17.10 27.37 -41.15
CA THR A 4 17.19 27.71 -39.72
C THR A 4 16.02 27.07 -38.97
N THR A 5 16.30 26.05 -38.22
CA THR A 5 15.37 25.46 -37.23
C THR A 5 15.12 26.48 -36.10
N PRO A 6 13.87 26.84 -35.78
CA PRO A 6 13.61 27.76 -34.66
C PRO A 6 14.02 27.10 -33.35
N THR A 7 14.98 27.67 -32.65
CA THR A 7 15.37 27.25 -31.30
C THR A 7 14.31 27.78 -30.32
N GLU A 8 13.43 26.91 -29.83
CA GLU A 8 12.47 27.29 -28.79
C GLU A 8 13.20 27.80 -27.55
N SER A 9 12.71 28.89 -26.97
CA SER A 9 13.35 29.53 -25.83
C SER A 9 13.29 28.62 -24.60
N PRO A 10 14.38 28.51 -23.79
CA PRO A 10 14.47 27.65 -22.64
C PRO A 10 13.35 27.88 -21.59
N THR A 11 12.83 29.10 -21.51
CA THR A 11 11.73 29.47 -20.59
C THR A 11 10.42 28.75 -20.93
N ILE A 12 10.10 28.54 -22.18
CA ILE A 12 8.88 27.84 -22.63
C ILE A 12 8.97 26.35 -22.27
N GLN A 13 10.12 25.73 -22.48
CA GLN A 13 10.33 24.31 -22.16
C GLN A 13 10.22 24.05 -20.66
N HIS A 14 10.74 24.91 -19.78
CA HIS A 14 10.61 24.78 -18.32
C HIS A 14 9.16 24.91 -17.86
N THR A 15 8.38 25.80 -18.43
CA THR A 15 6.96 25.99 -18.08
C THR A 15 6.12 24.77 -18.46
N PHE A 16 6.36 24.16 -19.63
CA PHE A 16 5.65 22.93 -20.03
C PHE A 16 6.03 21.71 -19.19
N ALA A 17 7.31 21.57 -18.83
CA ALA A 17 7.79 20.49 -17.98
C ALA A 17 7.19 20.57 -16.56
N MET A 18 7.10 21.77 -15.99
CA MET A 18 6.50 22.01 -14.67
C MET A 18 4.99 21.69 -14.67
N LYS A 19 4.24 22.09 -15.70
CA LYS A 19 2.82 21.75 -15.84
C LYS A 19 2.59 20.24 -15.98
N ARG A 20 3.45 19.52 -16.71
CA ARG A 20 3.38 18.06 -16.85
C ARG A 20 3.65 17.34 -15.52
N GLY A 21 4.66 17.77 -14.77
CA GLY A 21 4.95 17.19 -13.44
C GLY A 21 3.79 17.34 -12.47
N THR A 22 3.17 18.52 -12.42
CA THR A 22 1.99 18.79 -11.60
C THR A 22 0.81 17.91 -12.01
N PHE A 23 0.53 17.78 -13.30
CA PHE A 23 -0.55 16.91 -13.81
C PHE A 23 -0.37 15.46 -13.39
N VAL A 24 0.83 14.91 -13.54
CA VAL A 24 1.14 13.51 -13.14
C VAL A 24 0.98 13.33 -11.64
N THR A 25 1.44 14.28 -10.83
CA THR A 25 1.29 14.23 -9.37
C THR A 25 -0.16 14.27 -8.95
N VAL A 26 -0.95 15.20 -9.49
CA VAL A 26 -2.39 15.29 -9.19
C VAL A 26 -3.12 14.02 -9.63
N GLY A 27 -2.83 13.51 -10.83
CA GLY A 27 -3.42 12.27 -11.34
C GLY A 27 -3.10 11.06 -10.44
N ALA A 28 -1.85 10.94 -10.00
CA ALA A 28 -1.44 9.88 -9.07
C ALA A 28 -2.18 10.00 -7.72
N LEU A 29 -2.27 11.21 -7.15
CA LEU A 29 -3.00 11.44 -5.91
C LEU A 29 -4.49 11.08 -6.05
N VAL A 30 -5.13 11.47 -7.16
CA VAL A 30 -6.54 11.10 -7.42
C VAL A 30 -6.70 9.58 -7.49
N ILE A 31 -5.82 8.86 -8.20
CA ILE A 31 -5.87 7.40 -8.29
C ILE A 31 -5.74 6.76 -6.90
N LEU A 32 -4.73 7.18 -6.12
CA LEU A 32 -4.45 6.61 -4.79
C LEU A 32 -5.58 6.93 -3.80
N LEU A 33 -6.08 8.15 -3.76
CA LEU A 33 -7.19 8.53 -2.88
C LEU A 33 -8.47 7.79 -3.25
N THR A 34 -8.79 7.69 -4.55
CA THR A 34 -9.96 6.94 -5.02
C THR A 34 -9.87 5.47 -4.61
N GLN A 35 -8.71 4.85 -4.78
CA GLN A 35 -8.47 3.47 -4.35
C GLN A 35 -8.71 3.30 -2.84
N LEU A 36 -8.17 4.20 -2.00
CA LEU A 36 -8.35 4.14 -0.55
C LEU A 36 -9.81 4.31 -0.15
N VAL A 37 -10.52 5.26 -0.76
CA VAL A 37 -11.96 5.48 -0.52
C VAL A 37 -12.76 4.24 -0.89
N VAL A 38 -12.52 3.65 -2.07
CA VAL A 38 -13.21 2.44 -2.52
C VAL A 38 -12.94 1.27 -1.56
N ARG A 39 -11.67 1.02 -1.22
CA ARG A 39 -11.29 -0.07 -0.31
C ARG A 39 -11.82 0.15 1.10
N GLY A 40 -11.74 1.37 1.63
CA GLY A 40 -12.30 1.72 2.93
C GLY A 40 -13.82 1.57 2.97
N PHE A 41 -14.51 2.02 1.92
CA PHE A 41 -15.97 1.86 1.81
C PHE A 41 -16.39 0.39 1.76
N LEU A 42 -15.71 -0.42 0.99
CA LEU A 42 -15.99 -1.86 0.89
C LEU A 42 -15.59 -2.58 2.19
N GLY A 43 -14.45 -2.24 2.78
CA GLY A 43 -13.94 -2.86 4.00
C GLY A 43 -14.71 -2.49 5.27
N ARG A 44 -15.47 -1.40 5.30
CA ARG A 44 -16.20 -0.94 6.50
C ARG A 44 -17.22 -1.95 7.04
N ARG A 45 -17.67 -2.90 6.21
CA ARG A 45 -18.58 -3.98 6.59
C ARG A 45 -17.86 -5.29 6.82
N GLY A 46 -16.52 -5.30 6.74
CA GLY A 46 -15.70 -6.45 7.02
C GLY A 46 -15.68 -6.80 8.50
N TYR A 47 -15.26 -8.01 8.78
CA TYR A 47 -15.04 -8.51 10.11
C TYR A 47 -13.92 -9.55 10.10
N PHE A 48 -13.43 -9.90 11.29
CA PHE A 48 -12.42 -10.94 11.46
C PHE A 48 -12.94 -12.31 11.00
N SER A 49 -12.07 -13.10 10.40
CA SER A 49 -12.41 -14.44 9.90
C SER A 49 -11.25 -15.41 10.07
N LEU A 50 -11.59 -16.69 10.23
CA LEU A 50 -10.64 -17.81 10.22
C LEU A 50 -9.37 -17.54 11.06
N ASP A 51 -8.25 -17.38 10.40
CA ASP A 51 -6.92 -17.22 10.99
C ASP A 51 -6.78 -16.00 11.88
N ASP A 52 -7.57 -14.96 11.63
CA ASP A 52 -7.58 -13.74 12.44
C ASP A 52 -7.89 -14.06 13.90
N PHE A 53 -8.84 -14.95 14.15
CA PHE A 53 -9.19 -15.39 15.51
C PHE A 53 -8.09 -16.24 16.15
N VAL A 54 -7.41 -17.07 15.36
CA VAL A 54 -6.26 -17.85 15.84
C VAL A 54 -5.14 -16.92 16.29
N PHE A 55 -4.84 -15.91 15.48
CA PHE A 55 -3.81 -14.93 15.81
C PHE A 55 -4.19 -14.09 17.02
N TYR A 56 -5.42 -13.61 17.08
CA TYR A 56 -5.94 -12.87 18.21
C TYR A 56 -5.83 -13.67 19.52
N THR A 57 -6.29 -14.93 19.52
CA THR A 57 -6.27 -15.81 20.70
C THR A 57 -4.84 -16.03 21.19
N LYS A 58 -3.89 -16.33 20.28
CA LYS A 58 -2.48 -16.50 20.64
C LYS A 58 -1.90 -15.22 21.26
N ALA A 59 -2.18 -14.06 20.67
CA ALA A 59 -1.65 -12.78 21.14
C ALA A 59 -2.27 -12.34 22.47
N SER A 60 -3.52 -12.67 22.75
CA SER A 60 -4.21 -12.27 23.99
C SER A 60 -3.59 -12.90 25.24
N HIS A 61 -3.07 -14.11 25.12
CA HIS A 61 -2.52 -14.92 26.22
C HIS A 61 -0.99 -14.88 26.32
N THR A 62 -0.31 -14.01 25.59
CA THR A 62 1.16 -13.97 25.57
C THR A 62 1.71 -12.55 25.76
N HIS A 63 3.03 -12.44 25.91
CA HIS A 63 3.77 -11.19 25.96
C HIS A 63 4.45 -10.91 24.62
N LEU A 64 4.67 -9.62 24.28
CA LEU A 64 5.26 -9.20 23.00
C LEU A 64 6.61 -9.87 22.72
N TRP A 65 7.45 -9.98 23.74
CA TRP A 65 8.80 -10.54 23.61
C TRP A 65 8.88 -12.06 23.83
N ASN A 66 7.74 -12.74 23.80
CA ASN A 66 7.75 -14.21 23.88
C ASN A 66 8.30 -14.77 22.55
N HIS A 67 9.47 -15.40 22.64
CA HIS A 67 10.17 -15.97 21.47
C HIS A 67 9.30 -16.99 20.73
N ASP A 68 8.63 -17.89 21.47
CA ASP A 68 7.83 -18.97 20.87
C ASP A 68 6.62 -18.41 20.12
N PHE A 69 6.06 -17.29 20.61
CA PHE A 69 4.98 -16.58 19.94
C PHE A 69 5.48 -15.91 18.66
N LEU A 70 6.57 -15.13 18.73
CA LEU A 70 7.09 -14.41 17.58
C LEU A 70 7.64 -15.34 16.50
N MET A 71 8.24 -16.47 16.89
CA MET A 71 8.83 -17.46 16.00
C MET A 71 7.89 -18.62 15.68
N THR A 72 6.61 -18.50 15.99
CA THR A 72 5.62 -19.51 15.61
C THR A 72 5.58 -19.63 14.09
N PRO A 73 5.88 -20.81 13.52
CA PRO A 73 5.70 -21.02 12.09
C PRO A 73 4.22 -21.07 11.77
N TYR A 74 3.83 -20.36 10.71
CA TYR A 74 2.46 -20.39 10.22
C TYR A 74 2.46 -20.62 8.71
N ASN A 75 1.79 -21.69 8.26
CA ASN A 75 1.76 -22.12 6.87
C ASN A 75 3.16 -22.17 6.20
N GLY A 76 4.17 -22.64 6.96
CA GLY A 76 5.55 -22.74 6.47
C GLY A 76 6.34 -21.43 6.46
N HIS A 77 5.77 -20.34 6.96
CA HIS A 77 6.42 -19.02 7.01
C HIS A 77 6.74 -18.61 8.46
N LEU A 78 7.91 -18.00 8.65
CA LEU A 78 8.26 -17.27 9.87
C LEU A 78 7.97 -15.78 9.63
N MET A 79 7.10 -15.20 10.47
CA MET A 79 6.67 -13.81 10.28
C MET A 79 6.60 -13.04 11.62
N PRO A 80 7.76 -12.89 12.31
CA PRO A 80 7.80 -12.28 13.65
C PRO A 80 7.26 -10.85 13.67
N GLY A 81 7.50 -10.07 12.62
CA GLY A 81 6.96 -8.71 12.51
C GLY A 81 5.43 -8.68 12.41
N ALA A 82 4.83 -9.64 11.71
CA ALA A 82 3.39 -9.79 11.65
C ALA A 82 2.81 -10.17 13.02
N PHE A 83 3.39 -11.14 13.73
CA PHE A 83 2.96 -11.50 15.07
C PHE A 83 3.14 -10.37 16.10
N ALA A 84 4.23 -9.60 16.03
CA ALA A 84 4.40 -8.40 16.84
C ALA A 84 3.26 -7.40 16.58
N TRP A 85 2.91 -7.17 15.32
CA TRP A 85 1.79 -6.30 14.96
C TRP A 85 0.44 -6.84 15.44
N VAL A 86 0.20 -8.14 15.32
CA VAL A 86 -1.00 -8.80 15.88
C VAL A 86 -1.10 -8.53 17.38
N TRP A 87 0.01 -8.70 18.12
CA TRP A 87 0.03 -8.45 19.56
C TRP A 87 -0.31 -6.99 19.88
N ILE A 88 0.33 -6.03 19.19
CA ILE A 88 0.07 -4.60 19.38
C ILE A 88 -1.41 -4.29 19.11
N SER A 89 -1.95 -4.76 18.00
CA SER A 89 -3.35 -4.54 17.61
C SER A 89 -4.32 -5.14 18.62
N THR A 90 -4.02 -6.34 19.12
CA THR A 90 -4.83 -7.05 20.12
C THR A 90 -4.88 -6.30 21.45
N LYS A 91 -3.77 -5.68 21.87
CA LYS A 91 -3.69 -4.94 23.15
C LYS A 91 -4.25 -3.53 23.04
N LEU A 92 -4.05 -2.84 21.94
CA LEU A 92 -4.52 -1.46 21.76
C LEU A 92 -5.99 -1.35 21.37
N ALA A 93 -6.48 -2.26 20.53
CA ALA A 93 -7.84 -2.21 20.00
C ALA A 93 -8.42 -3.64 19.84
N PRO A 94 -8.72 -4.31 20.96
CA PRO A 94 -9.16 -5.69 20.94
C PRO A 94 -10.45 -5.87 20.11
N LEU A 95 -10.38 -6.79 19.14
CA LEU A 95 -11.47 -7.13 18.20
C LEU A 95 -12.08 -5.91 17.47
N SER A 96 -11.32 -4.82 17.31
CA SER A 96 -11.75 -3.66 16.55
C SER A 96 -11.34 -3.79 15.08
N PHE A 97 -12.22 -4.31 14.25
CA PHE A 97 -11.95 -4.41 12.80
C PHE A 97 -11.72 -3.04 12.15
N THR A 98 -12.36 -2.00 12.66
CA THR A 98 -12.15 -0.62 12.19
C THR A 98 -10.71 -0.16 12.37
N ALA A 99 -10.08 -0.43 13.52
CA ALA A 99 -8.68 -0.08 13.77
C ALA A 99 -7.74 -0.85 12.83
N VAL A 100 -8.02 -2.13 12.62
CA VAL A 100 -7.28 -2.99 11.69
C VAL A 100 -7.45 -2.50 10.24
N LEU A 101 -8.66 -2.15 9.85
CA LEU A 101 -8.93 -1.60 8.51
C LEU A 101 -8.10 -0.32 8.25
N TRP A 102 -8.05 0.60 9.20
CA TRP A 102 -7.21 1.81 9.07
C TRP A 102 -5.74 1.48 8.88
N THR A 103 -5.23 0.48 9.61
CA THR A 103 -3.85 0.02 9.41
C THR A 103 -3.62 -0.52 8.00
N MET A 104 -4.52 -1.37 7.52
CA MET A 104 -4.44 -1.91 6.15
C MET A 104 -4.48 -0.80 5.10
N LEU A 105 -5.32 0.23 5.29
CA LEU A 105 -5.41 1.36 4.37
C LEU A 105 -4.14 2.23 4.39
N ILE A 106 -3.53 2.45 5.56
CA ILE A 106 -2.27 3.19 5.68
C ILE A 106 -1.15 2.44 4.96
N LEU A 107 -1.00 1.14 5.19
CA LEU A 107 0.00 0.32 4.50
C LEU A 107 -0.24 0.32 2.99
N GLN A 108 -1.50 0.24 2.57
CA GLN A 108 -1.86 0.31 1.15
C GLN A 108 -1.51 1.67 0.52
N LEU A 109 -1.67 2.76 1.26
CA LEU A 109 -1.22 4.09 0.82
C LEU A 109 0.30 4.13 0.62
N VAL A 110 1.06 3.59 1.58
CA VAL A 110 2.53 3.51 1.48
C VAL A 110 2.94 2.72 0.25
N ILE A 111 2.35 1.55 0.02
CA ILE A 111 2.59 0.72 -1.17
C ILE A 111 2.29 1.50 -2.46
N GLY A 112 1.15 2.18 -2.50
CA GLY A 112 0.76 2.98 -3.66
C GLY A 112 1.73 4.13 -3.96
N VAL A 113 2.20 4.82 -2.92
CA VAL A 113 3.20 5.90 -3.04
C VAL A 113 4.54 5.36 -3.51
N LEU A 114 5.01 4.23 -2.96
CA LEU A 114 6.25 3.58 -3.39
C LEU A 114 6.16 3.12 -4.84
N MET A 115 5.06 2.49 -5.25
CA MET A 115 4.82 2.10 -6.65
C MET A 115 4.84 3.32 -7.57
N TRP A 116 4.18 4.40 -7.20
CA TRP A 116 4.22 5.64 -7.97
C TRP A 116 5.64 6.20 -8.10
N GLN A 117 6.41 6.20 -7.01
CA GLN A 117 7.82 6.65 -7.04
C GLN A 117 8.67 5.74 -7.92
N LEU A 118 8.51 4.43 -7.83
CA LEU A 118 9.20 3.46 -8.69
C LEU A 118 8.91 3.74 -10.18
N LEU A 119 7.64 3.91 -10.54
CA LEU A 119 7.25 4.24 -11.91
C LEU A 119 7.86 5.57 -12.39
N ARG A 120 7.97 6.57 -11.51
CA ARG A 120 8.63 7.84 -11.83
C ARG A 120 10.13 7.68 -12.05
N VAL A 121 10.80 6.87 -11.26
CA VAL A 121 12.23 6.60 -11.40
C VAL A 121 12.50 5.84 -12.71
N MET A 122 11.67 4.85 -13.04
CA MET A 122 11.86 4.02 -14.23
C MET A 122 11.49 4.74 -15.53
N PHE A 123 10.42 5.52 -15.54
CA PHE A 123 9.82 6.06 -16.78
C PHE A 123 9.75 7.59 -16.83
N GLY A 124 10.21 8.28 -15.76
CA GLY A 124 10.12 9.73 -15.64
C GLY A 124 8.70 10.25 -15.41
N ASN A 125 8.54 11.59 -15.37
CA ASN A 125 7.25 12.25 -15.16
C ASN A 125 6.40 12.30 -16.44
N ARG A 126 6.03 11.15 -16.97
CA ARG A 126 5.19 11.03 -18.17
C ARG A 126 3.75 10.67 -17.76
N PRO A 127 2.70 11.29 -18.36
CA PRO A 127 1.32 10.94 -18.07
C PRO A 127 1.00 9.46 -18.25
N ALA A 128 1.70 8.77 -19.14
CA ALA A 128 1.54 7.34 -19.39
C ALA A 128 1.77 6.47 -18.14
N ILE A 129 2.53 6.91 -17.12
CA ILE A 129 2.74 6.15 -15.88
C ILE A 129 1.49 6.03 -15.02
N LEU A 130 0.49 6.88 -15.24
CA LEU A 130 -0.79 6.80 -14.53
C LEU A 130 -1.58 5.54 -14.88
N VAL A 131 -1.39 5.00 -16.07
CA VAL A 131 -2.06 3.75 -16.50
C VAL A 131 -1.59 2.55 -15.68
N PRO A 132 -0.30 2.19 -15.64
CA PRO A 132 0.16 1.08 -14.80
C PRO A 132 -0.07 1.32 -13.31
N LEU A 133 -0.02 2.59 -12.83
CA LEU A 133 -0.39 2.92 -11.45
C LEU A 133 -1.85 2.59 -11.17
N ALA A 134 -2.78 2.97 -12.06
CA ALA A 134 -4.20 2.67 -11.91
C ALA A 134 -4.46 1.15 -11.97
N LEU A 135 -3.84 0.44 -12.92
CA LEU A 135 -3.96 -1.01 -13.02
C LEU A 135 -3.47 -1.70 -11.73
N PHE A 136 -2.35 -1.26 -11.18
CA PHE A 136 -1.84 -1.77 -9.91
C PHE A 136 -2.80 -1.45 -8.74
N ALA A 137 -3.23 -0.20 -8.61
CA ALA A 137 -4.07 0.27 -7.51
C ALA A 137 -5.43 -0.46 -7.47
N PHE A 138 -6.04 -0.73 -8.62
CA PHE A 138 -7.34 -1.37 -8.73
C PHE A 138 -7.28 -2.86 -9.08
N SER A 139 -6.08 -3.47 -9.07
CA SER A 139 -5.93 -4.90 -9.30
C SER A 139 -6.70 -5.72 -8.27
N THR A 140 -7.44 -6.72 -8.75
CA THR A 140 -8.14 -7.70 -7.90
C THR A 140 -7.19 -8.66 -7.19
N ILE A 141 -5.97 -8.84 -7.70
CA ILE A 141 -4.94 -9.71 -7.09
C ILE A 141 -4.58 -9.25 -5.66
N THR A 142 -4.67 -7.94 -5.41
CA THR A 142 -4.35 -7.36 -4.09
C THR A 142 -5.55 -7.32 -3.13
N LEU A 143 -6.74 -7.77 -3.53
CA LEU A 143 -7.94 -7.71 -2.70
C LEU A 143 -7.84 -8.57 -1.41
N PRO A 144 -7.33 -9.81 -1.41
CA PRO A 144 -7.20 -10.58 -0.17
C PRO A 144 -6.36 -9.84 0.88
N ALA A 145 -5.24 -9.24 0.47
CA ALA A 145 -4.40 -8.42 1.35
C ALA A 145 -5.05 -7.10 1.81
N SER A 146 -6.23 -6.77 1.31
CA SER A 146 -6.95 -5.54 1.67
C SER A 146 -8.16 -5.76 2.56
N TRP A 147 -8.64 -6.99 2.67
CA TRP A 147 -9.88 -7.30 3.40
C TRP A 147 -9.74 -8.43 4.41
N TRP A 148 -8.70 -9.22 4.32
CA TRP A 148 -8.37 -10.27 5.25
C TRP A 148 -7.13 -9.90 6.05
N TRP A 149 -7.29 -9.64 7.35
CA TRP A 149 -6.24 -9.14 8.20
C TRP A 149 -5.01 -10.05 8.24
N ALA A 150 -5.21 -11.35 8.45
CA ALA A 150 -4.11 -12.32 8.49
C ALA A 150 -3.26 -12.33 7.20
N ALA A 151 -3.88 -12.11 6.05
CA ALA A 151 -3.16 -11.95 4.78
C ALA A 151 -2.47 -10.58 4.68
N ALA A 152 -3.16 -9.52 5.09
CA ALA A 152 -2.67 -8.14 4.99
C ALA A 152 -1.38 -7.92 5.79
N ILE A 153 -1.32 -8.39 7.03
CA ILE A 153 -0.17 -8.21 7.93
C ILE A 153 1.10 -8.93 7.45
N ASN A 154 0.97 -9.89 6.56
CA ASN A 154 2.10 -10.58 5.93
C ASN A 154 2.44 -9.97 4.56
N GLN A 155 1.45 -9.84 3.67
CA GLN A 155 1.67 -9.46 2.28
C GLN A 155 2.00 -7.97 2.11
N GLN A 156 1.37 -7.08 2.86
CA GLN A 156 1.60 -5.64 2.68
C GLN A 156 2.99 -5.19 3.10
N PRO A 157 3.55 -5.58 4.27
CA PRO A 157 4.94 -5.28 4.60
C PRO A 157 5.93 -5.91 3.62
N GLN A 158 5.66 -7.11 3.11
CA GLN A 158 6.48 -7.74 2.08
C GLN A 158 6.49 -6.90 0.79
N GLN A 159 5.35 -6.42 0.33
CA GLN A 159 5.27 -5.54 -0.84
C GLN A 159 6.04 -4.23 -0.63
N ILE A 160 5.98 -3.64 0.57
CA ILE A 160 6.76 -2.43 0.90
C ILE A 160 8.27 -2.72 0.81
N ALA A 161 8.71 -3.89 1.29
CA ALA A 161 10.12 -4.27 1.26
C ALA A 161 10.64 -4.59 -0.15
N MET A 162 9.75 -4.92 -1.09
CA MET A 162 10.10 -5.23 -2.48
C MET A 162 10.09 -4.02 -3.42
N LEU A 163 9.43 -2.91 -3.03
CA LEU A 163 9.31 -1.68 -3.82
C LEU A 163 10.36 -0.64 -3.43
#